data_88f8daa75c9f3c20df363b93cc3478ac
#
_entry.id   88f8daa75c9f3c20df363b93cc3478ac
#
_cell.length_a   1.000
_cell.length_b   1.000
_cell.length_c   1.000
_cell.angle_alpha   90.00
_cell.angle_beta   90.00
_cell.angle_gamma   90.00
#
_symmetry.space_group_name_H-M   'P 1'
#
loop_
_entity.id
_entity.type
_entity.pdbx_description
1 polymer ?
#
loop_
_entity_poly.entity_id
_entity_poly.type
_entity_poly.pdbx_seq_one_letter_code
_entity_poly.pdbx_strand_id
1 'polypeptide(L)'
;ETVLGIPAVFLKEGLHGVVADPFGSSLCLILVGLLFAAPLYRLNLLTIGDFYRKRYGHLAETLTSIAIVISYLGWVGAQISALGLVFNVVSAGEISKIAGMWIGSGTILIYTLFGGMWAVAITDFIQMIVIVIGMLFIGHEVSGQIGGVGVVIQHAKEAGKFEFWPKFGLDYSSLKEMIGFFAAWITMMLGSMPQQDVFQR
;
A
#
# COMPACT_ATOMS: atom_id res chain seq x y z
N GLU A 1 -4.00 5.87 -0.81
CA GLU A 1 -2.77 6.07 -0.04
C GLU A 1 -1.56 6.18 -0.94
N THR A 2 -1.27 5.20 -1.78
CA THR A 2 -0.07 5.11 -2.63
C THR A 2 0.04 6.28 -3.62
N VAL A 3 -1.04 6.67 -4.28
CA VAL A 3 -1.03 7.72 -5.32
C VAL A 3 -0.80 9.12 -4.77
N LEU A 4 -1.24 9.41 -3.55
CA LEU A 4 -1.11 10.74 -2.92
C LEU A 4 -0.11 10.76 -1.77
N GLY A 5 -0.08 9.70 -0.96
CA GLY A 5 0.77 9.62 0.22
C GLY A 5 2.25 9.51 -0.10
N ILE A 6 2.63 8.59 -0.98
CA ILE A 6 4.03 8.39 -1.37
C ILE A 6 4.64 9.64 -2.01
N PRO A 7 4.00 10.31 -3.01
CA PRO A 7 4.52 11.55 -3.55
C PRO A 7 4.65 12.66 -2.50
N ALA A 8 3.72 12.76 -1.56
CA ALA A 8 3.79 13.76 -0.49
C ALA A 8 4.98 13.52 0.46
N VAL A 9 5.28 12.28 0.81
CA VAL A 9 6.46 11.90 1.60
C VAL A 9 7.73 12.15 0.80
N PHE A 10 7.76 11.77 -0.48
CA PHE A 10 8.90 12.02 -1.37
C PHE A 10 9.24 13.51 -1.47
N LEU A 11 8.24 14.37 -1.58
CA LEU A 11 8.44 15.83 -1.60
C LEU A 11 9.09 16.34 -0.31
N LYS A 12 8.71 15.79 0.85
CA LYS A 12 9.26 16.20 2.15
C LYS A 12 10.65 15.64 2.40
N GLU A 13 10.78 14.32 2.29
CA GLU A 13 11.92 13.56 2.78
C GLU A 13 12.82 12.99 1.67
N GLY A 14 12.37 12.99 0.41
CA GLY A 14 13.11 12.38 -0.70
C GLY A 14 12.96 10.86 -0.75
N LEU A 15 13.87 10.18 -1.48
CA LEU A 15 13.83 8.72 -1.65
C LEU A 15 14.03 7.94 -0.35
N HIS A 16 14.82 8.43 0.58
CA HIS A 16 15.01 7.75 1.85
C HIS A 16 13.74 7.70 2.71
N GLY A 17 12.83 8.68 2.57
CA GLY A 17 11.56 8.69 3.28
C GLY A 17 10.55 7.66 2.77
N VAL A 18 10.68 7.23 1.50
CA VAL A 18 9.78 6.25 0.89
C VAL A 18 10.35 4.82 0.88
N VAL A 19 11.33 4.54 1.73
CA VAL A 19 11.98 3.22 1.81
C VAL A 19 11.02 2.09 2.17
N ALA A 20 10.01 2.36 2.99
CA ALA A 20 9.02 1.37 3.39
C ALA A 20 8.15 0.94 2.18
N ASP A 21 7.62 1.90 1.46
CA ASP A 21 6.78 1.68 0.28
C ASP A 21 7.20 2.65 -0.83
N PRO A 22 7.64 2.17 -2.00
CA PRO A 22 7.48 0.81 -2.56
C PRO A 22 8.62 -0.19 -2.28
N PHE A 23 9.77 0.23 -1.73
CA PHE A 23 10.94 -0.65 -1.67
C PHE A 23 10.80 -1.81 -0.69
N GLY A 24 10.33 -1.55 0.53
CA GLY A 24 10.09 -2.59 1.54
C GLY A 24 8.99 -3.55 1.13
N SER A 25 7.86 -3.04 0.64
CA SER A 25 6.73 -3.86 0.19
C SER A 25 7.09 -4.72 -1.02
N SER A 26 7.83 -4.20 -1.99
CA SER A 26 8.31 -4.97 -3.15
C SER A 26 9.24 -6.10 -2.72
N LEU A 27 10.16 -5.84 -1.80
CA LEU A 27 11.07 -6.86 -1.29
C LEU A 27 10.32 -7.91 -0.46
N CYS A 28 9.28 -7.52 0.29
CA CYS A 28 8.37 -8.45 0.95
C CYS A 28 7.76 -9.45 -0.05
N LEU A 29 7.19 -8.96 -1.15
CA LEU A 29 6.59 -9.83 -2.17
C LEU A 29 7.59 -10.79 -2.81
N ILE A 30 8.81 -10.30 -3.10
CA ILE A 30 9.89 -11.15 -3.63
C ILE A 30 10.26 -12.24 -2.61
N LEU A 31 10.46 -11.90 -1.35
CA LEU A 31 10.81 -12.86 -0.31
C LEU A 31 9.69 -13.88 -0.07
N VAL A 32 8.44 -13.44 -0.05
CA VAL A 32 7.28 -14.34 0.05
C VAL A 32 7.23 -15.30 -1.14
N GLY A 33 7.38 -14.78 -2.35
CA GLY A 33 7.37 -15.60 -3.57
C GLY A 33 8.47 -16.66 -3.57
N LEU A 34 9.67 -16.30 -3.17
CA LEU A 34 10.83 -17.20 -3.17
C LEU A 34 10.84 -18.21 -2.01
N LEU A 35 10.46 -17.77 -0.80
CA LEU A 35 10.67 -18.56 0.41
C LEU A 35 9.38 -19.21 0.93
N PHE A 36 8.23 -18.55 0.80
CA PHE A 36 7.00 -18.96 1.47
C PHE A 36 5.90 -19.45 0.52
N ALA A 37 5.87 -19.01 -0.73
CA ALA A 37 4.78 -19.36 -1.64
C ALA A 37 4.64 -20.88 -1.84
N ALA A 38 5.73 -21.59 -2.14
CA ALA A 38 5.68 -23.03 -2.35
C ALA A 38 5.34 -23.84 -1.08
N PRO A 39 5.93 -23.58 0.10
CA PRO A 39 5.52 -24.20 1.36
C PRO A 39 4.06 -23.92 1.73
N LEU A 40 3.59 -22.67 1.63
CA LEU A 40 2.22 -22.31 1.98
C LEU A 40 1.20 -22.95 1.03
N TYR A 41 1.46 -22.92 -0.26
CA TYR A 41 0.60 -23.56 -1.26
C TYR A 41 0.41 -25.07 -1.00
N ARG A 42 1.47 -25.79 -0.59
CA ARG A 42 1.41 -27.21 -0.26
C ARG A 42 0.57 -27.53 0.97
N LEU A 43 0.35 -26.57 1.86
CA LEU A 43 -0.46 -26.76 3.06
C LEU A 43 -1.97 -26.84 2.76
N ASN A 44 -2.42 -26.39 1.58
CA ASN A 44 -3.83 -26.35 1.15
C ASN A 44 -4.75 -25.71 2.20
N LEU A 45 -4.34 -24.56 2.76
CA LEU A 45 -5.10 -23.83 3.77
C LEU A 45 -5.79 -22.64 3.11
N LEU A 46 -6.99 -22.33 3.57
CA LEU A 46 -7.78 -21.21 3.03
C LEU A 46 -7.41 -19.87 3.71
N THR A 47 -7.04 -19.95 4.98
CA THR A 47 -6.77 -18.73 5.78
C THR A 47 -5.50 -18.91 6.60
N ILE A 48 -4.91 -17.78 6.99
CA ILE A 48 -3.81 -17.78 7.94
C ILE A 48 -4.25 -18.30 9.32
N GLY A 49 -5.53 -18.15 9.67
CA GLY A 49 -6.13 -18.74 10.87
C GLY A 49 -6.00 -20.26 10.89
N ASP A 50 -6.24 -20.92 9.75
CA ASP A 50 -6.09 -22.39 9.61
C ASP A 50 -4.64 -22.82 9.86
N PHE A 51 -3.65 -22.01 9.45
CA PHE A 51 -2.25 -22.27 9.73
C PHE A 51 -1.95 -22.26 11.23
N TYR A 52 -2.47 -21.24 11.95
CA TYR A 52 -2.31 -21.14 13.40
C TYR A 52 -3.04 -22.26 14.13
N ARG A 53 -4.23 -22.67 13.64
CA ARG A 53 -4.96 -23.82 14.18
C ARG A 53 -4.16 -25.12 14.12
N LYS A 54 -3.58 -25.42 12.95
CA LYS A 54 -2.77 -26.64 12.76
C LYS A 54 -1.54 -26.67 13.65
N ARG A 55 -0.94 -25.54 13.93
CA ARG A 55 0.34 -25.45 14.65
C ARG A 55 0.18 -25.21 16.14
N TYR A 56 -0.81 -24.42 16.55
CA TYR A 56 -0.95 -23.94 17.92
C TYR A 56 -2.33 -24.20 18.53
N GLY A 57 -3.24 -24.80 17.79
CA GLY A 57 -4.57 -25.17 18.25
C GLY A 57 -5.64 -24.09 18.09
N HIS A 58 -6.87 -24.41 18.53
CA HIS A 58 -8.06 -23.61 18.28
C HIS A 58 -8.02 -22.22 18.95
N LEU A 59 -7.44 -22.10 20.14
CA LEU A 59 -7.33 -20.81 20.83
C LEU A 59 -6.50 -19.80 20.02
N ALA A 60 -5.36 -20.25 19.45
CA ALA A 60 -4.51 -19.42 18.62
C ALA A 60 -5.23 -18.98 17.33
N GLU A 61 -5.98 -19.87 16.69
CA GLU A 61 -6.83 -19.55 15.54
C GLU A 61 -7.83 -18.43 15.88
N THR A 62 -8.55 -18.57 16.99
CA THR A 62 -9.58 -17.61 17.40
C THR A 62 -8.97 -16.23 17.68
N LEU A 63 -7.88 -16.18 18.47
CA LEU A 63 -7.20 -14.92 18.79
C LEU A 63 -6.64 -14.24 17.55
N THR A 64 -6.01 -15.00 16.66
CA THR A 64 -5.48 -14.46 15.39
C THR A 64 -6.60 -13.94 14.49
N SER A 65 -7.69 -14.69 14.37
CA SER A 65 -8.85 -14.27 13.56
C SER A 65 -9.49 -12.98 14.09
N ILE A 66 -9.65 -12.84 15.40
CA ILE A 66 -10.15 -11.61 16.02
C ILE A 66 -9.20 -10.45 15.76
N ALA A 67 -7.90 -10.63 15.94
CA ALA A 67 -6.90 -9.59 15.68
C ALA A 67 -6.91 -9.13 14.21
N ILE A 68 -7.03 -10.08 13.26
CA ILE A 68 -7.16 -9.79 11.84
C ILE A 68 -8.42 -8.96 11.57
N VAL A 69 -9.59 -9.39 12.08
CA VAL A 69 -10.85 -8.66 11.88
C VAL A 69 -10.76 -7.22 12.39
N ILE A 70 -10.23 -7.01 13.59
CA ILE A 70 -10.06 -5.66 14.15
C ILE A 70 -9.13 -4.81 13.28
N SER A 71 -8.00 -5.36 12.83
CA SER A 71 -7.06 -4.67 11.95
C SER A 71 -7.69 -4.26 10.63
N TYR A 72 -8.43 -5.17 9.99
CA TYR A 72 -9.10 -4.89 8.71
C TYR A 72 -10.27 -3.92 8.83
N LEU A 73 -10.97 -3.88 9.95
CA LEU A 73 -12.02 -2.87 10.17
C LEU A 73 -11.46 -1.44 10.08
N GLY A 74 -10.31 -1.18 10.69
CA GLY A 74 -9.64 0.12 10.57
C GLY A 74 -9.22 0.44 9.14
N TRP A 75 -8.63 -0.53 8.45
CA TRP A 75 -8.21 -0.41 7.05
C TRP A 75 -9.39 -0.12 6.12
N VAL A 76 -10.46 -0.90 6.18
CA VAL A 76 -11.67 -0.73 5.37
C VAL A 76 -12.33 0.62 5.65
N GLY A 77 -12.40 1.04 6.93
CA GLY A 77 -12.94 2.36 7.29
C GLY A 77 -12.15 3.51 6.64
N ALA A 78 -10.82 3.43 6.59
CA ALA A 78 -9.98 4.40 5.91
C ALA A 78 -10.25 4.44 4.40
N GLN A 79 -10.38 3.28 3.75
CA GLN A 79 -10.68 3.18 2.31
C GLN A 79 -12.06 3.77 1.97
N ILE A 80 -13.10 3.46 2.76
CA ILE A 80 -14.44 4.03 2.58
C ILE A 80 -14.42 5.55 2.74
N SER A 81 -13.65 6.06 3.72
CA SER A 81 -13.49 7.50 3.92
C SER A 81 -12.80 8.18 2.74
N ALA A 82 -11.76 7.57 2.19
CA ALA A 82 -11.07 8.07 1.01
C ALA A 82 -11.99 8.07 -0.23
N LEU A 83 -12.78 7.02 -0.40
CA LEU A 83 -13.76 6.93 -1.49
C LEU A 83 -14.82 8.04 -1.40
N GLY A 84 -15.33 8.32 -0.20
CA GLY A 84 -16.24 9.43 0.04
C GLY A 84 -15.64 10.80 -0.33
N LEU A 85 -14.35 10.99 -0.05
CA LEU A 85 -13.64 12.22 -0.45
C LEU A 85 -13.52 12.33 -1.97
N VAL A 86 -13.21 11.24 -2.66
CA VAL A 86 -13.11 11.21 -4.13
C VAL A 86 -14.45 11.60 -4.75
N PHE A 87 -15.57 11.01 -4.32
CA PHE A 87 -16.89 11.38 -4.81
C PHE A 87 -17.22 12.85 -4.59
N ASN A 88 -16.87 13.40 -3.42
CA ASN A 88 -17.08 14.82 -3.13
C ASN A 88 -16.27 15.73 -4.04
N VAL A 89 -14.98 15.41 -4.26
CA VAL A 89 -14.09 16.23 -5.11
C VAL A 89 -14.50 16.14 -6.57
N VAL A 90 -14.80 14.94 -7.08
CA VAL A 90 -15.17 14.75 -8.49
C VAL A 90 -16.53 15.38 -8.83
N SER A 91 -17.46 15.40 -7.86
CA SER A 91 -18.77 16.07 -8.03
C SER A 91 -18.72 17.58 -7.73
N ALA A 92 -17.54 18.18 -7.57
CA ALA A 92 -17.39 19.59 -7.18
C ALA A 92 -18.19 19.96 -5.90
N GLY A 93 -18.37 19.01 -4.99
CA GLY A 93 -19.07 19.20 -3.73
C GLY A 93 -20.58 18.90 -3.75
N GLU A 94 -21.16 18.57 -4.92
CA GLU A 94 -22.60 18.23 -5.02
C GLU A 94 -22.95 16.99 -4.24
N ILE A 95 -22.07 15.97 -4.23
CA ILE A 95 -22.20 14.78 -3.42
C ILE A 95 -21.47 14.99 -2.10
N SER A 96 -22.18 14.94 -0.99
CA SER A 96 -21.54 15.03 0.32
C SER A 96 -20.61 13.83 0.56
N LYS A 97 -19.54 14.02 1.36
CA LYS A 97 -18.59 12.95 1.68
C LYS A 97 -19.29 11.70 2.24
N ILE A 98 -20.31 11.88 3.07
CA ILE A 98 -21.08 10.76 3.66
C ILE A 98 -21.88 10.03 2.58
N ALA A 99 -22.56 10.75 1.68
CA ALA A 99 -23.28 10.13 0.56
C ALA A 99 -22.31 9.37 -0.36
N GLY A 100 -21.16 9.93 -0.66
CA GLY A 100 -20.12 9.26 -1.43
C GLY A 100 -19.59 7.99 -0.77
N MET A 101 -19.46 7.95 0.56
CA MET A 101 -19.11 6.74 1.31
C MET A 101 -20.17 5.64 1.13
N TRP A 102 -21.45 5.97 1.23
CA TRP A 102 -22.54 5.00 1.05
C TRP A 102 -22.64 4.49 -0.38
N ILE A 103 -22.56 5.38 -1.36
CA ILE A 103 -22.61 5.01 -2.79
C ILE A 103 -21.44 4.09 -3.13
N GLY A 104 -20.23 4.50 -2.77
CA GLY A 104 -19.02 3.75 -3.10
C GLY A 104 -18.96 2.39 -2.40
N SER A 105 -19.20 2.34 -1.08
CA SER A 105 -19.19 1.08 -0.33
C SER A 105 -20.33 0.15 -0.77
N GLY A 106 -21.52 0.69 -1.05
CA GLY A 106 -22.64 -0.08 -1.57
C GLY A 106 -22.33 -0.72 -2.93
N THR A 107 -21.73 0.04 -3.84
CA THR A 107 -21.31 -0.47 -5.15
C THR A 107 -20.29 -1.60 -5.01
N ILE A 108 -19.26 -1.41 -4.17
CA ILE A 108 -18.24 -2.43 -3.90
C ILE A 108 -18.87 -3.69 -3.31
N LEU A 109 -19.75 -3.54 -2.34
CA LEU A 109 -20.45 -4.66 -1.70
C LEU A 109 -21.26 -5.46 -2.73
N ILE A 110 -22.04 -4.78 -3.58
CA ILE A 110 -22.87 -5.43 -4.59
C ILE A 110 -22.01 -6.25 -5.57
N TYR A 111 -21.01 -5.65 -6.21
CA TYR A 111 -20.23 -6.40 -7.20
C TYR A 111 -19.39 -7.50 -6.56
N THR A 112 -18.95 -7.33 -5.32
CA THR A 112 -18.18 -8.37 -4.60
C THR A 112 -19.08 -9.56 -4.22
N LEU A 113 -20.33 -9.30 -3.77
CA LEU A 113 -21.26 -10.38 -3.46
C LEU A 113 -21.66 -11.21 -4.67
N PHE A 114 -21.85 -10.58 -5.83
CA PHE A 114 -22.26 -11.28 -7.06
C PHE A 114 -21.10 -11.85 -7.86
N GLY A 115 -19.97 -11.18 -7.89
CA GLY A 115 -18.84 -11.55 -8.73
C GLY A 115 -17.70 -12.27 -8.00
N GLY A 116 -17.71 -12.26 -6.66
CA GLY A 116 -16.70 -12.90 -5.84
C GLY A 116 -15.28 -12.41 -6.16
N MET A 117 -14.29 -13.26 -5.89
CA MET A 117 -12.87 -12.93 -6.05
C MET A 117 -12.46 -12.67 -7.52
N TRP A 118 -13.13 -13.29 -8.49
CA TRP A 118 -12.85 -13.08 -9.91
C TRP A 118 -13.22 -11.67 -10.38
N ALA A 119 -14.38 -11.16 -9.94
CA ALA A 119 -14.77 -9.79 -10.28
C ALA A 119 -13.79 -8.77 -9.69
N VAL A 120 -13.36 -8.97 -8.45
CA VAL A 120 -12.36 -8.12 -7.80
C VAL A 120 -11.04 -8.14 -8.59
N ALA A 121 -10.53 -9.33 -8.94
CA ALA A 121 -9.27 -9.46 -9.66
C ALA A 121 -9.30 -8.77 -11.05
N ILE A 122 -10.41 -8.89 -11.79
CA ILE A 122 -10.58 -8.24 -13.09
C ILE A 122 -10.66 -6.73 -12.93
N THR A 123 -11.43 -6.23 -11.96
CA THR A 123 -11.53 -4.79 -11.70
C THR A 123 -10.19 -4.20 -11.26
N ASP A 124 -9.46 -4.87 -10.39
CA ASP A 124 -8.12 -4.46 -9.94
C ASP A 124 -7.15 -4.36 -11.13
N PHE A 125 -7.18 -5.34 -12.03
CA PHE A 125 -6.33 -5.34 -13.24
C PHE A 125 -6.62 -4.14 -14.14
N ILE A 126 -7.91 -3.87 -14.41
CA ILE A 126 -8.32 -2.71 -15.22
C ILE A 126 -7.93 -1.40 -14.53
N GLN A 127 -8.19 -1.29 -13.23
CA GLN A 127 -7.84 -0.11 -12.41
C GLN A 127 -6.33 0.14 -12.42
N MET A 128 -5.51 -0.91 -12.31
CA MET A 128 -4.05 -0.78 -12.40
C MET A 128 -3.62 -0.15 -13.73
N ILE A 129 -4.16 -0.61 -14.84
CA ILE A 129 -3.86 -0.04 -16.17
C ILE A 129 -4.25 1.44 -16.22
N VAL A 130 -5.45 1.78 -15.75
CA VAL A 130 -5.94 3.17 -15.74
C VAL A 130 -5.06 4.05 -14.85
N ILE A 131 -4.66 3.57 -13.67
CA ILE A 131 -3.78 4.30 -12.75
C ILE A 131 -2.42 4.56 -13.40
N VAL A 132 -1.79 3.53 -13.99
CA VAL A 132 -0.47 3.68 -14.63
C VAL A 132 -0.52 4.69 -15.77
N ILE A 133 -1.50 4.57 -16.67
CA ILE A 133 -1.67 5.50 -17.80
C ILE A 133 -1.97 6.91 -17.28
N GLY A 134 -2.89 7.03 -16.32
CA GLY A 134 -3.28 8.32 -15.73
C GLY A 134 -2.10 9.02 -15.06
N MET A 135 -1.29 8.30 -14.27
CA MET A 135 -0.12 8.86 -13.62
C MET A 135 0.96 9.31 -14.60
N LEU A 136 1.19 8.54 -15.68
CA LEU A 136 2.11 8.93 -16.74
C LEU A 136 1.62 10.18 -17.47
N PHE A 137 0.34 10.25 -17.77
CA PHE A 137 -0.28 11.42 -18.40
C PHE A 137 -0.18 12.66 -17.52
N ILE A 138 -0.56 12.58 -16.26
CA ILE A 138 -0.45 13.68 -15.30
C ILE A 138 1.02 14.11 -15.15
N GLY A 139 1.94 13.16 -15.02
CA GLY A 139 3.37 13.45 -14.93
C GLY A 139 3.89 14.20 -16.17
N HIS A 140 3.43 13.82 -17.36
CA HIS A 140 3.79 14.48 -18.59
C HIS A 140 3.24 15.92 -18.66
N GLU A 141 1.95 16.09 -18.41
CA GLU A 141 1.28 17.40 -18.42
C GLU A 141 1.87 18.37 -17.39
N VAL A 142 2.01 17.92 -16.15
CA VAL A 142 2.54 18.79 -15.07
C VAL A 142 4.00 19.14 -15.33
N SER A 143 4.82 18.21 -15.81
CA SER A 143 6.21 18.51 -16.14
C SER A 143 6.33 19.46 -17.32
N GLY A 144 5.44 19.38 -18.30
CA GLY A 144 5.37 20.29 -19.44
C GLY A 144 5.18 21.75 -19.03
N GLN A 145 4.37 22.01 -18.01
CA GLN A 145 4.12 23.37 -17.47
C GLN A 145 5.37 24.01 -16.82
N ILE A 146 6.35 23.21 -16.43
CA ILE A 146 7.54 23.67 -15.68
C ILE A 146 8.82 23.59 -16.56
N GLY A 147 8.66 23.33 -17.86
CA GLY A 147 9.79 23.26 -18.80
C GLY A 147 10.26 21.83 -19.12
N GLY A 148 9.47 20.82 -18.75
CA GLY A 148 9.71 19.41 -19.08
C GLY A 148 10.27 18.56 -17.97
N VAL A 149 10.22 17.24 -18.15
CA VAL A 149 10.67 16.23 -17.19
C VAL A 149 12.14 16.44 -16.78
N GLY A 150 12.99 16.87 -17.71
CA GLY A 150 14.41 17.13 -17.43
C GLY A 150 14.62 18.20 -16.35
N VAL A 151 13.85 19.27 -16.40
CA VAL A 151 13.91 20.39 -15.43
C VAL A 151 13.47 19.89 -14.05
N VAL A 152 12.38 19.12 -13.99
CA VAL A 152 11.88 18.52 -12.73
C VAL A 152 12.94 17.62 -12.09
N ILE A 153 13.56 16.74 -12.88
CA ILE A 153 14.62 15.82 -12.41
C ILE A 153 15.82 16.61 -11.92
N GLN A 154 16.23 17.65 -12.64
CA GLN A 154 17.36 18.47 -12.23
C GLN A 154 17.10 19.16 -10.89
N HIS A 155 15.94 19.81 -10.71
CA HIS A 155 15.58 20.45 -9.45
C HIS A 155 15.51 19.45 -8.29
N ALA A 156 14.94 18.25 -8.52
CA ALA A 156 14.87 17.21 -7.51
C ALA A 156 16.27 16.71 -7.12
N LYS A 157 17.19 16.63 -8.09
CA LYS A 157 18.60 16.27 -7.86
C LYS A 157 19.35 17.36 -7.08
N GLU A 158 19.19 18.61 -7.45
CA GLU A 158 19.78 19.76 -6.74
C GLU A 158 19.25 19.88 -5.31
N ALA A 159 17.97 19.54 -5.08
CA ALA A 159 17.36 19.47 -3.76
C ALA A 159 17.72 18.20 -2.96
N GLY A 160 18.61 17.33 -3.46
CA GLY A 160 19.05 16.11 -2.78
C GLY A 160 17.95 15.03 -2.61
N LYS A 161 16.85 15.13 -3.38
CA LYS A 161 15.70 14.22 -3.21
C LYS A 161 15.96 12.79 -3.70
N PHE A 162 17.00 12.56 -4.48
CA PHE A 162 17.39 11.25 -4.98
C PHE A 162 18.37 10.50 -4.07
N GLU A 163 18.77 11.07 -2.94
CA GLU A 163 19.58 10.36 -1.96
C GLU A 163 18.75 9.25 -1.32
N PHE A 164 19.12 7.99 -1.60
CA PHE A 164 18.40 6.84 -1.06
C PHE A 164 18.86 6.47 0.35
N TRP A 165 20.18 6.54 0.59
CA TRP A 165 20.73 6.17 1.88
C TRP A 165 20.72 7.34 2.86
N PRO A 166 20.40 7.10 4.14
CA PRO A 166 20.53 8.14 5.16
C PRO A 166 22.00 8.51 5.34
N LYS A 167 22.25 9.69 5.87
CA LYS A 167 23.61 10.12 6.16
C LYS A 167 24.24 9.21 7.22
N PHE A 168 25.37 8.58 6.85
CA PHE A 168 26.13 7.76 7.78
C PHE A 168 27.01 8.64 8.66
N GLY A 169 26.75 8.67 9.96
CA GLY A 169 27.51 9.41 10.96
C GLY A 169 27.45 8.74 12.31
N LEU A 170 28.40 9.06 13.20
CA LEU A 170 28.42 8.55 14.57
C LEU A 170 27.74 9.51 15.56
N ASP A 171 27.26 10.65 15.09
CA ASP A 171 26.46 11.56 15.89
C ASP A 171 25.05 11.02 16.12
N TYR A 172 24.45 11.44 17.20
CA TYR A 172 23.13 10.93 17.64
C TYR A 172 22.03 11.13 16.59
N SER A 173 22.06 12.24 15.85
CA SER A 173 21.06 12.54 14.79
C SER A 173 21.17 11.58 13.61
N SER A 174 22.39 11.36 13.09
CA SER A 174 22.64 10.41 12.00
C SER A 174 22.32 8.97 12.40
N LEU A 175 22.66 8.58 13.63
CA LEU A 175 22.33 7.24 14.16
C LEU A 175 20.82 7.04 14.25
N LYS A 176 20.08 8.04 14.70
CA LYS A 176 18.61 7.99 14.78
C LYS A 176 17.98 7.85 13.39
N GLU A 177 18.46 8.61 12.40
CA GLU A 177 18.00 8.50 11.01
C GLU A 177 18.28 7.12 10.42
N MET A 178 19.49 6.59 10.63
CA MET A 178 19.86 5.24 10.19
C MET A 178 18.96 4.17 10.80
N ILE A 179 18.76 4.21 12.12
CA ILE A 179 17.89 3.25 12.80
C ILE A 179 16.46 3.38 12.28
N GLY A 180 15.94 4.59 12.12
CA GLY A 180 14.61 4.84 11.58
C GLY A 180 14.44 4.30 10.17
N PHE A 181 15.41 4.52 9.29
CA PHE A 181 15.42 4.04 7.93
C PHE A 181 15.37 2.50 7.85
N PHE A 182 16.30 1.82 8.54
CA PHE A 182 16.33 0.36 8.55
C PHE A 182 15.13 -0.23 9.27
N ALA A 183 14.66 0.38 10.35
CA ALA A 183 13.46 -0.06 11.05
C ALA A 183 12.21 0.01 10.14
N ALA A 184 12.00 1.11 9.42
CA ALA A 184 10.90 1.26 8.47
C ALA A 184 10.99 0.23 7.33
N TRP A 185 12.19 0.06 6.77
CA TRP A 185 12.41 -0.90 5.69
C TRP A 185 12.14 -2.34 6.12
N ILE A 186 12.78 -2.77 7.23
CA ILE A 186 12.64 -4.13 7.77
C ILE A 186 11.20 -4.40 8.24
N THR A 187 10.57 -3.42 8.87
CA THR A 187 9.17 -3.54 9.33
C THR A 187 8.23 -3.80 8.15
N MET A 188 8.39 -3.07 7.05
CA MET A 188 7.54 -3.27 5.88
C MET A 188 7.90 -4.56 5.13
N MET A 189 9.19 -4.87 5.02
CA MET A 189 9.71 -6.06 4.35
C MET A 189 9.28 -7.35 5.04
N LEU A 190 9.36 -7.42 6.37
CA LEU A 190 9.05 -8.63 7.13
C LEU A 190 7.65 -8.61 7.74
N GLY A 191 7.18 -7.44 8.17
CA GLY A 191 5.90 -7.30 8.87
C GLY A 191 4.68 -7.57 7.99
N SER A 192 4.80 -7.39 6.68
CA SER A 192 3.72 -7.68 5.74
C SER A 192 3.63 -9.15 5.32
N MET A 193 4.65 -9.98 5.61
CA MET A 193 4.62 -11.41 5.26
C MET A 193 3.46 -12.19 5.89
N PRO A 194 3.10 -12.01 7.18
CA PRO A 194 2.02 -12.74 7.81
C PRO A 194 0.63 -12.12 7.57
N GLN A 195 0.49 -11.21 6.63
CA GLN A 195 -0.82 -10.62 6.31
C GLN A 195 -1.70 -11.60 5.54
N GLN A 196 -3.00 -11.55 5.81
CA GLN A 196 -3.99 -12.41 5.16
C GLN A 196 -3.98 -12.24 3.63
N ASP A 197 -3.80 -11.03 3.13
CA ASP A 197 -3.76 -10.73 1.70
C ASP A 197 -2.61 -11.43 0.98
N VAL A 198 -1.46 -11.53 1.62
CA VAL A 198 -0.28 -12.23 1.08
C VAL A 198 -0.48 -13.73 1.11
N PHE A 199 -1.21 -14.25 2.11
CA PHE A 199 -1.50 -15.67 2.25
C PHE A 199 -2.53 -16.18 1.24
N GLN A 200 -3.50 -15.35 0.85
CA GLN A 200 -4.59 -15.73 -0.07
C GLN A 200 -4.25 -15.59 -1.56
N ARG A 201 -3.23 -14.85 -1.90
CA ARG A 201 -2.79 -14.60 -3.29
C ARG A 201 -1.66 -15.53 -3.69
#